data_ce29f27077c2c74f8e35d518efc1bb4b
#
_entry.id   ce29f27077c2c74f8e35d518efc1bb4b
#
_cell.length_a   1.000
_cell.length_b   1.000
_cell.length_c   1.000
_cell.angle_alpha   90.00
_cell.angle_beta   90.00
_cell.angle_gamma   90.00
#
_symmetry.space_group_name_H-M   'P 1'
#
loop_
_entity.id
_entity.type
_entity.pdbx_description
1 polymer ?
#
loop_
_entity_poly.entity_id
_entity_poly.type
_entity_poly.pdbx_seq_one_letter_code
_entity_poly.pdbx_strand_id
1 'polypeptide(L)'
;MAARRITSVCLPVGTRAAVEFRRYDSRTPILTIRAGHPAALVTLTLPEQVEAGHVEFARQLAKLAARYAIEVERSWRGLPALAAPRPERAAVAS
;
A
#
# COMPACT_ATOMS: atom_id res chain seq x y z
N MET A 1 -2.72 0.33 -31.39
CA MET A 1 -2.89 0.64 -29.97
C MET A 1 -1.62 0.34 -29.21
N ALA A 2 -1.18 1.30 -28.43
CA ALA A 2 0.05 1.11 -27.69
C ALA A 2 -0.13 0.05 -26.60
N ALA A 3 0.84 -0.81 -26.46
CA ALA A 3 0.84 -1.78 -25.38
C ALA A 3 0.97 -1.05 -24.05
N ARG A 4 0.19 -1.43 -23.07
CA ARG A 4 0.33 -0.90 -21.73
C ARG A 4 1.55 -1.50 -21.09
N ARG A 5 2.36 -0.64 -20.55
CA ARG A 5 3.49 -1.09 -19.74
C ARG A 5 3.10 -1.06 -18.28
N ILE A 6 3.35 -2.15 -17.61
CA ILE A 6 3.15 -2.22 -16.18
C ILE A 6 4.49 -2.03 -15.52
N THR A 7 4.60 -0.98 -14.72
CA THR A 7 5.78 -0.75 -13.92
C THR A 7 5.58 -1.40 -12.57
N SER A 8 6.50 -2.27 -12.21
CA SER A 8 6.43 -2.96 -10.95
C SER A 8 7.61 -2.55 -10.08
N VAL A 9 7.34 -2.24 -8.84
CA VAL A 9 8.37 -1.88 -7.88
C VAL A 9 8.29 -2.86 -6.71
N CYS A 10 9.40 -3.52 -6.41
CA CYS A 10 9.49 -4.40 -5.25
C CYS A 10 10.41 -3.78 -4.22
N LEU A 11 9.89 -3.61 -3.02
CA LEU A 11 10.66 -3.06 -1.92
C LEU A 11 10.83 -4.15 -0.85
N PRO A 12 12.05 -4.69 -0.70
CA PRO A 12 12.28 -5.59 0.42
C PRO A 12 12.12 -4.84 1.73
N VAL A 13 11.26 -5.36 2.59
CA VAL A 13 10.95 -4.70 3.85
C VAL A 13 11.95 -5.13 4.91
N GLY A 14 12.79 -4.19 5.33
CA GLY A 14 13.75 -4.43 6.41
C GLY A 14 13.11 -4.26 7.77
N THR A 15 13.84 -4.62 8.82
CA THR A 15 13.32 -4.54 10.18
C THR A 15 13.14 -3.10 10.66
N ARG A 16 13.73 -2.14 9.95
CA ARG A 16 13.58 -0.72 10.27
C ARG A 16 12.62 -0.01 9.31
N ALA A 17 11.85 -0.77 8.56
CA ALA A 17 10.86 -0.19 7.67
C ALA A 17 9.83 0.58 8.48
N ALA A 18 9.28 1.61 7.87
CA ALA A 18 8.31 2.48 8.55
C ALA A 18 7.33 3.05 7.54
N VAL A 19 6.17 3.40 8.03
CA VAL A 19 5.17 4.10 7.24
C VAL A 19 4.94 5.44 7.90
N GLU A 20 4.96 6.50 7.11
CA GLU A 20 4.74 7.86 7.60
C GLU A 20 3.53 8.46 6.90
N PHE A 21 2.72 9.16 7.67
CA PHE A 21 1.58 9.89 7.15
C PHE A 21 1.76 11.36 7.47
N ARG A 22 1.59 12.21 6.47
CA ARG A 22 1.69 13.65 6.67
C ARG A 22 0.42 14.33 6.19
N ARG A 23 -0.11 15.15 7.05
CA ARG A 23 -1.27 15.98 6.77
C ARG A 23 -0.85 17.42 6.65
N TYR A 24 -1.38 18.09 5.64
CA TYR A 24 -1.09 19.49 5.39
C TYR A 24 -2.38 20.30 5.36
N ASP A 25 -2.31 21.55 5.78
CA ASP A 25 -3.49 22.40 5.78
C ASP A 25 -3.92 22.86 4.39
N SER A 26 -2.95 23.03 3.49
CA SER A 26 -3.19 23.56 2.16
C SER A 26 -2.88 22.60 1.03
N ARG A 27 -2.64 21.35 1.36
CA ARG A 27 -2.29 20.31 0.38
C ARG A 27 -2.98 19.01 0.72
N THR A 28 -3.02 18.12 -0.28
CA THR A 28 -3.51 16.77 -0.06
C THR A 28 -2.53 15.97 0.79
N PRO A 29 -3.02 14.99 1.54
CA PRO A 29 -2.15 14.20 2.41
C PRO A 29 -1.18 13.33 1.64
N ILE A 30 -0.08 12.96 2.29
CA ILE A 30 0.97 12.14 1.70
C ILE A 30 1.24 10.95 2.59
N LEU A 31 1.29 9.78 1.98
CA LEU A 31 1.69 8.55 2.66
C LEU A 31 3.04 8.10 2.11
N THR A 32 4.00 7.87 2.99
CA THR A 32 5.34 7.43 2.59
C THR A 32 5.66 6.09 3.24
N ILE A 33 6.18 5.18 2.44
CA ILE A 33 6.64 3.88 2.92
C ILE A 33 8.15 3.84 2.80
N ARG A 34 8.83 3.63 3.93
CA ARG A 34 10.26 3.44 4.00
C ARG A 34 10.58 1.98 4.06
N ALA A 35 11.38 1.49 3.15
CA ALA A 35 11.74 0.08 3.15
C ALA A 35 12.74 -0.29 4.26
N GLY A 36 13.53 0.66 4.70
CA GLY A 36 14.50 0.43 5.77
C GLY A 36 15.88 0.03 5.29
N HIS A 37 15.96 -0.97 4.44
CA HIS A 37 17.22 -1.40 3.87
C HIS A 37 16.96 -2.15 2.56
N PRO A 38 17.50 -1.68 1.41
CA PRO A 38 18.24 -0.43 1.28
C PRO A 38 17.35 0.78 1.56
N ALA A 39 17.95 1.95 1.67
CA ALA A 39 17.20 3.18 1.93
C ALA A 39 16.37 3.54 0.70
N ALA A 40 15.17 3.06 0.64
CA ALA A 40 14.23 3.28 -0.46
C ALA A 40 12.90 3.78 0.08
N LEU A 41 12.28 4.69 -0.68
CA LEU A 41 11.01 5.28 -0.31
C LEU A 41 10.01 5.10 -1.42
N VAL A 42 8.76 4.89 -1.04
CA VAL A 42 7.62 5.02 -1.95
C VAL A 42 6.70 6.06 -1.35
N THR A 43 6.40 7.09 -2.13
CA THR A 43 5.52 8.16 -1.68
C THR A 43 4.26 8.16 -2.53
N LEU A 44 3.12 8.07 -1.86
CA LEU A 44 1.83 8.14 -2.52
C LEU A 44 1.32 9.57 -2.41
N THR A 45 1.15 10.20 -3.56
CA THR A 45 0.67 11.58 -3.62
C THR A 45 -0.67 11.62 -4.35
N LEU A 46 -1.46 12.64 -4.04
CA LEU A 46 -2.74 12.86 -4.67
C LEU A 46 -2.70 14.16 -5.46
N PRO A 47 -3.51 14.28 -6.51
CA PRO A 47 -3.63 15.55 -7.21
C PRO A 47 -4.32 16.59 -6.31
N GLU A 48 -4.28 17.85 -6.72
CA GLU A 48 -4.92 18.92 -5.94
C GLU A 48 -6.40 18.69 -5.75
N GLN A 49 -7.06 18.15 -6.76
CA GLN A 49 -8.48 17.83 -6.66
C GLN A 49 -8.64 16.34 -6.42
N VAL A 50 -9.08 16.01 -5.22
CA VAL A 50 -9.33 14.63 -4.84
C VAL A 50 -10.74 14.26 -5.31
N GLU A 51 -10.81 13.16 -6.05
CA GLU A 51 -12.07 12.66 -6.59
C GLU A 51 -12.54 11.43 -5.81
N ALA A 52 -13.76 11.00 -6.08
CA ALA A 52 -14.33 9.84 -5.39
C ALA A 52 -13.47 8.59 -5.56
N GLY A 53 -12.87 8.41 -6.73
CA GLY A 53 -11.97 7.28 -6.97
C GLY A 53 -10.75 7.27 -6.06
N HIS A 54 -10.24 8.44 -5.71
CA HIS A 54 -9.11 8.54 -4.78
C HIS A 54 -9.54 8.13 -3.37
N VAL A 55 -10.73 8.52 -2.96
CA VAL A 55 -11.27 8.11 -1.66
C VAL A 55 -11.44 6.60 -1.60
N GLU A 56 -11.99 6.03 -2.68
CA GLU A 56 -12.16 4.58 -2.77
C GLU A 56 -10.83 3.85 -2.70
N PHE A 57 -9.83 4.33 -3.42
CA PHE A 57 -8.49 3.77 -3.36
C PHE A 57 -7.95 3.79 -1.93
N ALA A 58 -8.09 4.92 -1.24
CA ALA A 58 -7.58 5.05 0.13
C ALA A 58 -8.26 4.07 1.08
N ARG A 59 -9.57 3.87 0.91
CA ARG A 59 -10.32 2.91 1.72
C ARG A 59 -9.89 1.48 1.46
N GLN A 60 -9.68 1.13 0.19
CA GLN A 60 -9.17 -0.18 -0.18
C GLN A 60 -7.79 -0.41 0.39
N LEU A 61 -6.92 0.59 0.29
CA LEU A 61 -5.58 0.50 0.85
C LEU A 61 -5.63 0.22 2.35
N ALA A 62 -6.45 0.95 3.09
CA ALA A 62 -6.56 0.75 4.53
C ALA A 62 -7.06 -0.66 4.86
N LYS A 63 -8.07 -1.12 4.15
CA LYS A 63 -8.66 -2.45 4.38
C LYS A 63 -7.64 -3.56 4.12
N LEU A 64 -6.98 -3.51 2.99
CA LEU A 64 -6.04 -4.56 2.61
C LEU A 64 -4.73 -4.48 3.41
N ALA A 65 -4.32 -3.29 3.80
CA ALA A 65 -3.16 -3.13 4.69
C ALA A 65 -3.42 -3.75 6.05
N ALA A 66 -4.64 -3.63 6.58
CA ALA A 66 -4.99 -4.27 7.84
C ALA A 66 -4.92 -5.80 7.73
N ARG A 67 -5.38 -6.36 6.63
CA ARG A 67 -5.31 -7.80 6.40
C ARG A 67 -3.87 -8.25 6.21
N TYR A 68 -3.09 -7.48 5.50
CA TYR A 68 -1.67 -7.74 5.34
C TYR A 68 -0.97 -7.80 6.71
N ALA A 69 -1.28 -6.88 7.59
CA ALA A 69 -0.69 -6.84 8.93
C ALA A 69 -1.00 -8.12 9.72
N ILE A 70 -2.24 -8.60 9.61
CA ILE A 70 -2.63 -9.84 10.28
C ILE A 70 -1.82 -11.02 9.75
N GLU A 71 -1.67 -11.12 8.44
CA GLU A 71 -0.93 -12.23 7.84
C GLU A 71 0.56 -12.17 8.16
N VAL A 72 1.14 -10.97 8.23
CA VAL A 72 2.54 -10.81 8.61
C VAL A 72 2.76 -11.30 10.05
N GLU A 73 1.85 -10.95 10.94
CA GLU A 73 1.94 -11.41 12.33
C GLU A 73 1.80 -12.92 12.42
N ARG A 74 0.89 -13.51 11.66
CA ARG A 74 0.72 -14.96 11.63
C ARG A 74 1.97 -15.66 11.09
N SER A 75 2.59 -15.11 10.06
CA SER A 75 3.86 -15.63 9.55
C SER A 75 4.95 -15.59 10.61
N TRP A 76 5.01 -14.47 11.32
CA TRP A 76 6.00 -14.31 12.39
C TRP A 76 5.81 -15.34 13.51
N ARG A 77 4.56 -15.69 13.80
CA ARG A 77 4.24 -16.70 14.81
C ARG A 77 4.33 -18.13 14.28
N GLY A 78 4.61 -18.31 13.01
CA GLY A 78 4.68 -19.63 12.40
C GLY A 78 3.32 -20.26 12.18
N LEU A 79 2.26 -19.46 12.13
CA LEU A 79 0.90 -19.95 11.92
C LEU A 79 0.59 -19.98 10.42
N PRO A 80 -0.32 -20.87 9.99
CA PRO A 80 -0.70 -20.91 8.58
C PRO A 80 -1.51 -19.67 8.19
N ALA A 81 -1.52 -19.38 6.90
CA ALA A 81 -2.31 -18.27 6.37
C ALA A 81 -3.79 -18.50 6.63
N LEU A 82 -4.55 -17.43 6.81
CA LEU A 82 -5.99 -17.53 7.07
C LEU A 82 -6.77 -17.92 5.84
N ALA A 83 -6.28 -17.61 4.65
CA ALA A 83 -6.98 -17.87 3.42
C ALA A 83 -6.12 -18.68 2.47
N ALA A 84 -6.77 -19.31 1.46
CA ALA A 84 -6.04 -19.99 0.42
C ALA A 84 -5.10 -19.02 -0.28
N PRO A 85 -3.94 -19.50 -0.76
CA PRO A 85 -2.94 -18.64 -1.37
C PRO A 85 -3.35 -18.17 -2.76
N ARG A 86 -4.21 -17.19 -2.82
CA ARG A 86 -4.59 -16.55 -4.07
C ARG A 86 -4.62 -15.05 -3.87
N PRO A 87 -4.38 -14.28 -4.93
CA PRO A 87 -4.40 -12.83 -4.79
C PRO A 87 -5.78 -12.36 -4.37
N GLU A 88 -5.80 -11.45 -3.41
CA GLU A 88 -7.01 -10.78 -2.99
C GLU A 88 -7.05 -9.42 -3.64
N ARG A 89 -8.10 -9.14 -4.37
CA ARG A 89 -8.28 -7.85 -5.02
C ARG A 89 -9.47 -7.14 -4.44
N ALA A 90 -9.26 -5.89 -4.10
CA ALA A 90 -10.38 -5.03 -3.82
C ALA A 90 -11.15 -4.80 -5.11
N ALA A 91 -12.47 -4.71 -5.00
CA ALA A 91 -13.28 -4.43 -6.16
C ALA A 91 -12.93 -3.05 -6.70
N VAL A 92 -12.37 -3.02 -7.89
CA VAL A 92 -12.04 -1.79 -8.55
C VAL A 92 -13.07 -1.57 -9.63
N ALA A 93 -13.69 -0.41 -9.61
CA ALA A 93 -14.58 -0.04 -10.69
C ALA A 93 -13.74 0.09 -11.94
N SER A 94 -13.93 -0.78 -12.84
CA SER A 94 -13.19 -0.78 -14.10
C SER A 94 -14.00 -0.11 -15.19
#